data_2269e67146b2e3f44d3d0489ded32d45
#
_entry.id   2269e67146b2e3f44d3d0489ded32d45
#
_cell.length_a   1.000
_cell.length_b   1.000
_cell.length_c   1.000
_cell.angle_alpha   90.00
_cell.angle_beta   90.00
_cell.angle_gamma   90.00
#
_symmetry.space_group_name_H-M   'P 1'
#
loop_
_entity.id
_entity.type
_entity.pdbx_description
1 polymer ?
#
loop_
_entity_poly.entity_id
_entity_poly.type
_entity_poly.pdbx_seq_one_letter_code
_entity_poly.pdbx_strand_id
1 'polypeptide(L)'
;METRKGYQAIAKYLMVSPSKVRPVANLVRGKSYPEAVAILEAMPQKGARLILKVLKSAGAIALYVNRKLDEDSLYVSALTVDDGPRLKRVWARSHGKRDILLKRMSHITVVVDEKVGR
;
A
#
# COMPACT_ATOMS: atom_id res chain seq x y z
N MET A 1 19.07 11.77 -10.44
CA MET A 1 18.08 10.97 -9.74
C MET A 1 16.92 11.84 -9.35
N GLU A 2 15.75 11.51 -9.87
CA GLU A 2 14.57 12.29 -9.55
C GLU A 2 14.07 11.96 -8.14
N THR A 3 13.85 12.99 -7.35
CA THR A 3 13.15 12.83 -6.09
C THR A 3 11.65 12.88 -6.38
N ARG A 4 10.91 11.93 -5.86
CA ARG A 4 9.47 11.94 -5.99
C ARG A 4 8.91 13.13 -5.21
N LYS A 5 8.08 13.90 -5.88
CA LYS A 5 7.34 14.97 -5.24
C LYS A 5 6.15 14.38 -4.52
N GLY A 6 5.80 14.99 -3.40
CA GLY A 6 4.64 14.57 -2.65
C GLY A 6 5.01 14.00 -1.30
N TYR A 7 4.01 13.43 -0.66
CA TYR A 7 4.12 12.93 0.72
C TYR A 7 4.00 11.42 0.69
N GLN A 8 5.01 10.76 1.23
CA GLN A 8 5.20 9.33 1.08
C GLN A 8 5.00 8.59 2.40
N ALA A 9 4.34 7.45 2.33
CA ALA A 9 4.28 6.49 3.43
C ALA A 9 4.63 5.12 2.89
N ILE A 10 5.38 4.36 3.68
CA ILE A 10 5.83 3.02 3.30
C ILE A 10 5.49 2.05 4.42
N ALA A 11 4.91 0.91 4.05
CA ALA A 11 4.74 -0.21 4.97
C ALA A 11 5.54 -1.39 4.41
N LYS A 12 6.45 -1.90 5.21
CA LYS A 12 7.34 -2.99 4.81
C LYS A 12 6.97 -4.30 5.50
N TYR A 13 7.36 -5.39 4.87
CA TYR A 13 7.25 -6.75 5.44
C TYR A 13 5.80 -7.13 5.78
N LEU A 14 4.87 -6.71 4.92
CA LEU A 14 3.47 -7.08 5.09
C LEU A 14 3.26 -8.54 4.68
N MET A 15 2.54 -9.27 5.49
CA MET A 15 2.29 -10.70 5.29
C MET A 15 1.17 -10.92 4.28
N VAL A 16 1.41 -10.49 3.05
CA VAL A 16 0.46 -10.64 1.96
C VAL A 16 1.22 -10.78 0.64
N SER A 17 0.71 -11.61 -0.25
CA SER A 17 1.32 -11.81 -1.56
C SER A 17 1.14 -10.57 -2.43
N PRO A 18 2.18 -10.06 -3.10
CA PRO A 18 2.05 -8.92 -3.99
C PRO A 18 1.00 -9.13 -5.09
N SER A 19 0.86 -10.35 -5.59
CA SER A 19 -0.12 -10.66 -6.63
C SER A 19 -1.56 -10.44 -6.19
N LYS A 20 -1.83 -10.51 -4.88
CA LYS A 20 -3.17 -10.27 -4.34
C LYS A 20 -3.42 -8.79 -4.06
N VAL A 21 -2.37 -8.00 -3.90
CA VAL A 21 -2.46 -6.58 -3.58
C VAL A 21 -2.48 -5.71 -4.84
N ARG A 22 -1.71 -6.09 -5.86
CA ARG A 22 -1.59 -5.29 -7.09
C ARG A 22 -2.90 -4.98 -7.78
N PRO A 23 -3.86 -5.92 -7.90
CA PRO A 23 -5.15 -5.57 -8.53
C PRO A 23 -5.88 -4.47 -7.78
N VAL A 24 -5.81 -4.49 -6.45
CA VAL A 24 -6.43 -3.46 -5.61
C VAL A 24 -5.72 -2.13 -5.82
N ALA A 25 -4.38 -2.15 -5.84
CA ALA A 25 -3.58 -0.94 -6.05
C ALA A 25 -3.92 -0.28 -7.38
N ASN A 26 -4.14 -1.07 -8.43
CA ASN A 26 -4.47 -0.55 -9.75
C ASN A 26 -5.80 0.20 -9.76
N LEU A 27 -6.73 -0.16 -8.88
CA LEU A 27 -8.03 0.49 -8.80
C LEU A 27 -7.97 1.89 -8.20
N VAL A 28 -7.02 2.14 -7.33
CA VAL A 28 -6.95 3.43 -6.62
C VAL A 28 -5.84 4.34 -7.11
N ARG A 29 -4.92 3.81 -7.92
CA ARG A 29 -3.84 4.62 -8.46
C ARG A 29 -4.39 5.75 -9.32
N GLY A 30 -3.98 6.98 -9.05
CA GLY A 30 -4.43 8.16 -9.80
C GLY A 30 -5.76 8.74 -9.32
N LYS A 31 -6.42 8.11 -8.37
CA LYS A 31 -7.68 8.61 -7.83
C LYS A 31 -7.44 9.71 -6.80
N SER A 32 -8.45 10.55 -6.57
CA SER A 32 -8.39 11.53 -5.48
C SER A 32 -8.33 10.80 -4.14
N TYR A 33 -7.78 11.47 -3.13
CA TYR A 33 -7.66 10.87 -1.80
C TYR A 33 -9.01 10.41 -1.22
N PRO A 34 -10.06 11.25 -1.20
CA PRO A 34 -11.35 10.79 -0.69
C PRO A 34 -11.94 9.64 -1.48
N GLU A 35 -11.80 9.66 -2.81
CA GLU A 35 -12.31 8.60 -3.66
C GLU A 35 -11.57 7.29 -3.43
N ALA A 36 -10.24 7.36 -3.30
CA ALA A 36 -9.42 6.18 -3.01
C ALA A 36 -9.79 5.56 -1.66
N VAL A 37 -9.98 6.40 -0.63
CA VAL A 37 -10.40 5.93 0.69
C VAL A 37 -11.76 5.23 0.60
N ALA A 38 -12.71 5.82 -0.11
CA ALA A 38 -14.04 5.24 -0.25
C ALA A 38 -14.00 3.89 -0.96
N ILE A 39 -13.21 3.78 -2.02
CA ILE A 39 -13.06 2.52 -2.76
C ILE A 39 -12.47 1.44 -1.85
N LEU A 40 -11.42 1.76 -1.12
CA LEU A 40 -10.73 0.79 -0.26
C LEU A 40 -11.59 0.35 0.91
N GLU A 41 -12.36 1.27 1.49
CA GLU A 41 -13.25 0.94 2.60
C GLU A 41 -14.38 -0.01 2.18
N ALA A 42 -14.80 0.07 0.92
CA ALA A 42 -15.86 -0.79 0.41
C ALA A 42 -15.37 -2.19 0.04
N MET A 43 -14.07 -2.40 -0.04
CA MET A 43 -13.50 -3.68 -0.47
C MET A 43 -13.23 -4.60 0.72
N PRO A 44 -13.60 -5.89 0.62
CA PRO A 44 -13.40 -6.83 1.73
C PRO A 44 -12.00 -7.42 1.80
N GLN A 45 -11.20 -7.29 0.74
CA GLN A 45 -9.90 -7.93 0.67
C GLN A 45 -8.92 -7.38 1.71
N LYS A 46 -8.06 -8.27 2.22
CA LYS A 46 -7.01 -7.88 3.17
C LYS A 46 -6.06 -6.84 2.56
N GLY A 47 -5.73 -7.01 1.27
CA GLY A 47 -4.87 -6.06 0.56
C GLY A 47 -5.43 -4.64 0.58
N ALA A 48 -6.75 -4.51 0.43
CA ALA A 48 -7.40 -3.20 0.48
C ALA A 48 -7.24 -2.54 1.84
N ARG A 49 -7.37 -3.30 2.91
CA ARG A 49 -7.19 -2.75 4.27
C ARG A 49 -5.75 -2.30 4.52
N LEU A 50 -4.78 -3.06 4.00
CA LEU A 50 -3.37 -2.71 4.14
C LEU A 50 -3.04 -1.44 3.36
N ILE A 51 -3.51 -1.33 2.12
CA ILE A 51 -3.31 -0.13 1.32
C ILE A 51 -3.99 1.07 1.98
N LEU A 52 -5.18 0.88 2.52
CA LEU A 52 -5.92 1.95 3.20
C LEU A 52 -5.13 2.52 4.37
N LYS A 53 -4.52 1.67 5.18
CA LYS A 53 -3.68 2.12 6.30
C LYS A 53 -2.51 2.97 5.82
N VAL A 54 -1.82 2.51 4.78
CA VAL A 54 -0.67 3.24 4.23
C VAL A 54 -1.12 4.56 3.62
N LEU A 55 -2.26 4.54 2.91
CA LEU A 55 -2.83 5.75 2.30
C LEU A 55 -3.20 6.78 3.36
N LYS A 56 -3.84 6.35 4.44
CA LYS A 56 -4.19 7.26 5.53
C LYS A 56 -2.95 7.83 6.21
N SER A 57 -1.90 7.04 6.34
CA SER A 57 -0.62 7.51 6.86
C SER A 57 -0.02 8.59 5.96
N ALA A 58 -0.03 8.38 4.66
CA ALA A 58 0.48 9.37 3.70
C ALA A 58 -0.33 10.66 3.75
N GLY A 59 -1.66 10.54 3.83
CA GLY A 59 -2.56 11.69 3.95
C GLY A 59 -2.31 12.46 5.24
N ALA A 60 -2.11 11.76 6.36
CA ALA A 60 -1.81 12.39 7.63
C ALA A 60 -0.48 13.13 7.60
N ILE A 61 0.53 12.55 6.96
CA ILE A 61 1.83 13.19 6.79
C ILE A 61 1.68 14.48 5.97
N ALA A 62 0.92 14.41 4.88
CA ALA A 62 0.69 15.58 4.02
C ALA A 62 0.04 16.74 4.79
N LEU A 63 -1.00 16.45 5.56
CA LEU A 63 -1.72 17.46 6.32
C LEU A 63 -0.88 17.98 7.49
N TYR A 64 -0.02 17.15 8.05
CA TYR A 64 0.87 17.59 9.12
C TYR A 64 1.97 18.51 8.60
N VAL A 65 2.57 18.17 7.47
CA VAL A 65 3.67 18.93 6.89
C VAL A 65 3.16 20.25 6.29
N ASN A 66 2.02 20.21 5.61
CA ASN A 66 1.44 21.39 4.98
C ASN A 66 0.01 21.59 5.45
N ARG A 67 -0.16 22.42 6.46
CA ARG A 67 -1.45 22.64 7.10
C ARG A 67 -2.44 23.43 6.23
N LYS A 68 -1.98 23.97 5.10
CA LYS A 68 -2.86 24.66 4.15
C LYS A 68 -3.59 23.69 3.25
N LEU A 69 -3.13 22.42 3.20
CA LEU A 69 -3.79 21.40 2.42
C LEU A 69 -5.03 20.88 3.14
N ASP A 70 -6.02 20.44 2.37
CA ASP A 70 -7.09 19.63 2.91
C ASP A 70 -7.14 18.31 2.14
N GLU A 71 -7.90 17.35 2.65
CA GLU A 71 -7.95 16.01 2.06
C GLU A 71 -8.48 16.03 0.64
N ASP A 72 -9.37 16.96 0.31
CA ASP A 72 -9.99 17.03 -1.01
C ASP A 72 -9.00 17.46 -2.09
N SER A 73 -7.92 18.12 -1.70
CA SER A 73 -6.90 18.57 -2.64
C SER A 73 -5.82 17.53 -2.91
N LEU A 74 -5.84 16.41 -2.21
CA LEU A 74 -4.83 15.35 -2.37
C LEU A 74 -5.30 14.29 -3.37
N TYR A 75 -4.32 13.68 -4.04
CA TYR A 75 -4.58 12.54 -4.92
C TYR A 75 -3.45 11.52 -4.79
N VAL A 76 -3.72 10.29 -5.18
CA VAL A 76 -2.72 9.22 -5.16
C VAL A 76 -1.84 9.36 -6.39
N SER A 77 -0.66 9.94 -6.22
CA SER A 77 0.25 10.17 -7.35
C SER A 77 1.05 8.92 -7.72
N ALA A 78 1.37 8.10 -6.72
CA ALA A 78 2.07 6.84 -6.95
C ALA A 78 1.66 5.84 -5.89
N LEU A 79 1.57 4.59 -6.30
CA LEU A 79 1.27 3.48 -5.42
C LEU A 79 1.99 2.27 -5.98
N THR A 80 2.98 1.80 -5.25
CA THR A 80 3.78 0.65 -5.68
C THR A 80 3.66 -0.48 -4.68
N VAL A 81 3.63 -1.68 -5.20
CA VAL A 81 3.60 -2.91 -4.42
C VAL A 81 4.81 -3.73 -4.85
N ASP A 82 5.81 -3.76 -3.99
CA ASP A 82 7.06 -4.45 -4.28
C ASP A 82 7.13 -5.78 -3.54
N ASP A 83 7.87 -6.73 -4.13
CA ASP A 83 8.13 -8.00 -3.47
C ASP A 83 9.06 -7.79 -2.28
N GLY A 84 8.65 -8.34 -1.14
CA GLY A 84 9.51 -8.42 0.02
C GLY A 84 10.27 -9.76 0.03
N PRO A 85 11.07 -9.99 1.08
CA PRO A 85 11.76 -11.27 1.20
C PRO A 85 10.77 -12.40 1.39
N ARG A 86 11.14 -13.58 0.89
CA ARG A 86 10.35 -14.79 1.07
C ARG A 86 10.88 -15.54 2.28
N LEU A 87 9.97 -15.87 3.17
CA LEU A 87 10.32 -16.69 4.34
C LEU A 87 10.03 -18.13 4.03
N LYS A 88 11.04 -18.99 4.22
CA LYS A 88 10.89 -20.42 4.10
C LYS A 88 10.56 -20.97 5.48
N ARG A 89 9.50 -21.75 5.55
CA ARG A 89 9.15 -22.46 6.77
C ARG A 89 9.09 -23.96 6.44
N VAL A 90 9.73 -24.74 7.29
CA VAL A 90 9.75 -26.18 7.15
C VAL A 90 8.78 -26.77 8.15
N TRP A 91 7.85 -27.55 7.63
CA TRP A 91 6.89 -28.28 8.46
C TRP A 91 7.28 -29.74 8.50
N ALA A 92 7.50 -30.26 9.70
CA ALA A 92 7.71 -31.67 9.89
C ALA A 92 6.35 -32.38 9.84
N ARG A 93 6.27 -33.39 8.97
CA ARG A 93 5.06 -34.23 8.88
C ARG A 93 5.34 -35.59 9.49
N SER A 94 4.27 -36.34 9.75
CA SER A 94 4.40 -37.74 10.15
C SER A 94 5.23 -38.52 9.14
N HIS A 95 5.95 -39.52 9.57
CA HIS A 95 6.87 -40.34 8.76
C HIS A 95 8.12 -39.60 8.26
N GLY A 96 8.50 -38.52 8.94
CA GLY A 96 9.75 -37.83 8.63
C GLY A 96 9.72 -36.97 7.38
N LYS A 97 8.57 -36.81 6.72
CA LYS A 97 8.46 -35.92 5.56
C LYS A 97 8.46 -34.48 5.98
N ARG A 98 9.07 -33.63 5.19
CA ARG A 98 9.12 -32.19 5.41
C ARG A 98 8.50 -31.47 4.24
N ASP A 99 7.63 -30.50 4.55
CA ASP A 99 7.12 -29.58 3.55
C ASP A 99 7.78 -28.23 3.75
N ILE A 100 8.13 -27.58 2.66
CA ILE A 100 8.65 -26.22 2.68
C ILE A 100 7.53 -25.29 2.26
N LEU A 101 7.15 -24.39 3.16
CA LEU A 101 6.18 -23.35 2.89
C LEU A 101 6.91 -22.05 2.62
N LEU A 102 6.57 -21.39 1.53
CA LEU A 102 7.08 -20.07 1.19
C LEU A 102 6.05 -19.03 1.60
N LYS A 103 6.44 -18.18 2.53
CA LYS A 103 5.63 -17.04 2.91
C LYS A 103 6.09 -15.83 2.12
N ARG A 104 5.20 -15.26 1.33
CA ARG A 104 5.49 -14.07 0.56
C ARG A 104 5.16 -12.83 1.35
N MET A 105 5.97 -11.81 1.17
CA MET A 105 5.79 -10.51 1.81
C MET A 105 5.73 -9.43 0.76
N SER A 106 5.12 -8.30 1.12
CA SER A 106 5.02 -7.14 0.24
C SER A 106 5.48 -5.89 0.96
N HIS A 107 6.00 -4.96 0.20
CA HIS A 107 6.26 -3.59 0.63
C HIS A 107 5.33 -2.68 -0.16
N ILE A 108 4.54 -1.89 0.54
CA ILE A 108 3.60 -0.96 -0.09
C ILE A 108 4.09 0.46 0.13
N THR A 109 4.23 1.20 -0.96
CA THR A 109 4.60 2.62 -0.92
C THR A 109 3.47 3.42 -1.54
N VAL A 110 2.95 4.39 -0.81
CA VAL A 110 1.93 5.30 -1.30
C VAL A 110 2.47 6.71 -1.26
N VAL A 111 2.35 7.43 -2.36
CA VAL A 111 2.70 8.84 -2.45
C VAL A 111 1.43 9.60 -2.78
N VAL A 112 1.08 10.55 -1.93
CA VAL A 112 -0.01 11.48 -2.20
C VAL A 112 0.59 12.85 -2.51
N ASP A 113 -0.08 13.60 -3.36
CA ASP A 113 0.39 14.91 -3.77
C ASP A 113 -0.80 15.84 -3.90
N GLU A 114 -0.52 17.13 -3.93
CA GLU A 114 -1.54 18.15 -4.10
C GLU A 114 -1.92 18.26 -5.57
N LYS A 115 -3.21 18.28 -5.85
CA LYS A 115 -3.67 18.55 -7.20
C LYS A 115 -3.36 20.00 -7.53
N VAL A 116 -2.70 20.22 -8.65
CA VAL A 116 -2.51 21.56 -9.16
C VAL A 116 -3.87 22.00 -9.70
N GLY A 117 -4.44 23.02 -9.08
CA GLY A 117 -5.75 23.49 -9.43
C GLY A 117 -5.83 23.99 -10.88
N ARG A 118 -6.88 23.61 -11.56
CA ARG A 118 -7.24 24.16 -12.86
C ARG A 118 -8.73 24.26 -12.99
#